data_6fce311bd1a1e0e3c37eda33e12bdb0d
#
_entry.id   6fce311bd1a1e0e3c37eda33e12bdb0d
#
_cell.length_a   1.000
_cell.length_b   1.000
_cell.length_c   1.000
_cell.angle_alpha   90.00
_cell.angle_beta   90.00
_cell.angle_gamma   90.00
#
_symmetry.space_group_name_H-M   'P 1'
#
loop_
_entity.id
_entity.type
_entity.pdbx_description
1 polymer ?
#
loop_
_entity_poly.entity_id
_entity_poly.type
_entity_poly.pdbx_seq_one_letter_code
_entity_poly.pdbx_strand_id
1 'polypeptide(L)'
;VRRALDASEKTLLSPYFSPVDLDAAVLHDGYVPWYLPRRFVGIVRGVHIYFRAGVYDSKTAEGIALLGHELAHVAQYRSGMTAWRYLRSAIWGYHRCKYERAAFAVQARILQDLKCGDHNPAWLRRNV
;
A
#
# COMPACT_ATOMS: atom_id res chain seq x y z
N VAL A 1 9.84 -11.77 5.48
CA VAL A 1 8.85 -12.82 5.72
C VAL A 1 7.67 -12.63 4.77
N ARG A 2 7.33 -13.66 4.07
CA ARG A 2 6.21 -13.67 3.12
C ARG A 2 4.93 -14.08 3.85
N ARG A 3 3.88 -13.25 3.74
CA ARG A 3 2.60 -13.56 4.37
C ARG A 3 1.44 -12.86 3.66
N ALA A 4 0.24 -13.36 3.88
CA ALA A 4 -0.99 -12.63 3.55
C ALA A 4 -1.20 -11.49 4.55
N LEU A 5 -2.09 -10.56 4.23
CA LEU A 5 -2.50 -9.52 5.19
C LEU A 5 -3.23 -10.20 6.36
N ASP A 6 -2.99 -9.71 7.57
CA ASP A 6 -3.71 -10.23 8.73
C ASP A 6 -5.11 -9.58 8.87
N ALA A 7 -5.90 -10.09 9.82
CA ALA A 7 -7.28 -9.63 10.02
C ALA A 7 -7.35 -8.14 10.35
N SER A 8 -6.41 -7.65 11.14
CA SER A 8 -6.34 -6.25 11.54
C SER A 8 -6.10 -5.34 10.33
N GLU A 9 -5.13 -5.69 9.50
CA GLU A 9 -4.81 -4.94 8.28
C GLU A 9 -6.01 -4.93 7.33
N LYS A 10 -6.65 -6.07 7.14
CA LYS A 10 -7.83 -6.17 6.26
C LYS A 10 -8.99 -5.32 6.79
N THR A 11 -9.24 -5.35 8.08
CA THR A 11 -10.31 -4.57 8.70
C THR A 11 -10.10 -3.07 8.49
N LEU A 12 -8.87 -2.60 8.71
CA LEU A 12 -8.55 -1.18 8.58
C LEU A 12 -8.64 -0.69 7.14
N LEU A 13 -8.32 -1.54 6.20
CA LEU A 13 -8.25 -1.18 4.80
C LEU A 13 -9.53 -1.51 4.04
N SER A 14 -10.47 -2.20 4.67
CA SER A 14 -11.73 -2.59 4.04
C SER A 14 -12.57 -1.42 3.51
N PRO A 15 -12.54 -0.21 4.10
CA PRO A 15 -13.28 0.92 3.51
C PRO A 15 -12.72 1.40 2.17
N TYR A 16 -11.49 1.02 1.83
CA TYR A 16 -10.78 1.56 0.66
C TYR A 16 -10.57 0.54 -0.45
N PHE A 17 -10.62 -0.75 -0.13
CA PHE A 17 -10.31 -1.82 -1.08
C PHE A 17 -11.33 -2.94 -0.98
N SER A 18 -11.52 -3.65 -2.10
CA SER A 18 -12.42 -4.80 -2.12
C SER A 18 -11.82 -5.97 -1.31
N PRO A 19 -12.66 -6.84 -0.74
CA PRO A 19 -12.16 -8.03 -0.05
C PRO A 19 -11.29 -8.92 -0.94
N VAL A 20 -11.59 -8.99 -2.24
CA VAL A 20 -10.83 -9.80 -3.19
C VAL A 20 -9.41 -9.29 -3.30
N ASP A 21 -9.23 -7.97 -3.41
CA ASP A 21 -7.89 -7.37 -3.50
C ASP A 21 -7.12 -7.57 -2.20
N LEU A 22 -7.77 -7.38 -1.05
CA LEU A 22 -7.14 -7.58 0.25
C LEU A 22 -6.71 -9.03 0.47
N ASP A 23 -7.54 -9.98 0.04
CA ASP A 23 -7.24 -11.40 0.19
C ASP A 23 -6.14 -11.87 -0.76
N ALA A 24 -6.02 -11.24 -1.93
CA ALA A 24 -5.04 -11.61 -2.93
C ALA A 24 -3.63 -11.10 -2.61
N ALA A 25 -3.51 -10.03 -1.84
CA ALA A 25 -2.23 -9.38 -1.58
C ALA A 25 -1.29 -10.28 -0.77
N VAL A 26 -0.02 -10.32 -1.17
CA VAL A 26 1.04 -11.05 -0.47
C VAL A 26 2.11 -10.04 -0.06
N LEU A 27 2.40 -9.99 1.22
CA LEU A 27 3.35 -9.03 1.79
C LEU A 27 4.70 -9.70 2.02
N HIS A 28 5.76 -9.04 1.55
CA HIS A 28 7.15 -9.45 1.77
C HIS A 28 7.83 -8.35 2.58
N ASP A 29 7.80 -8.47 3.89
CA ASP A 29 8.39 -7.49 4.79
C ASP A 29 9.86 -7.80 4.99
N GLY A 30 10.69 -6.81 4.76
CA GLY A 30 12.14 -6.94 4.90
C GLY A 30 12.85 -7.49 3.66
N TYR A 31 12.16 -7.57 2.53
CA TYR A 31 12.75 -8.03 1.28
C TYR A 31 12.32 -7.13 0.13
N VAL A 32 13.28 -6.70 -0.67
CA VAL A 32 13.02 -6.01 -1.95
C VAL A 32 13.93 -6.59 -3.02
N PRO A 33 13.52 -6.55 -4.30
CA PRO A 33 14.41 -6.98 -5.39
C PRO A 33 15.72 -6.17 -5.38
N TRP A 34 16.81 -6.84 -5.71
CA TRP A 34 18.15 -6.23 -5.69
C TRP A 34 18.28 -5.02 -6.62
N TYR A 35 17.49 -4.99 -7.70
CA TYR A 35 17.55 -3.90 -8.68
C TYR A 35 16.78 -2.64 -8.25
N LEU A 36 16.07 -2.68 -7.11
CA LEU A 36 15.28 -1.53 -6.66
C LEU A 36 16.21 -0.42 -6.18
N PRO A 37 16.12 0.81 -6.76
CA PRO A 37 16.96 1.93 -6.28
C PRO A 37 16.71 2.22 -4.80
N ARG A 38 17.77 2.64 -4.10
CA ARG A 38 17.73 2.84 -2.63
C ARG A 38 16.71 3.89 -2.20
N ARG A 39 16.36 4.83 -3.06
CA ARG A 39 15.39 5.88 -2.74
C ARG A 39 13.96 5.35 -2.60
N PHE A 40 13.69 4.17 -3.10
CA PHE A 40 12.36 3.56 -3.00
C PHE A 40 12.29 2.67 -1.77
N VAL A 41 11.22 2.85 -0.97
CA VAL A 41 11.01 2.06 0.25
C VAL A 41 10.40 0.71 -0.03
N GLY A 42 9.77 0.53 -1.19
CA GLY A 42 9.14 -0.72 -1.58
C GLY A 42 8.71 -0.73 -3.03
N ILE A 43 8.16 -1.82 -3.45
CA ILE A 43 7.68 -2.02 -4.82
C ILE A 43 6.55 -3.03 -4.82
N VAL A 44 5.63 -2.91 -5.79
CA VAL A 44 4.55 -3.87 -6.03
C VAL A 44 4.74 -4.53 -7.38
N ARG A 45 4.58 -5.85 -7.40
CA ARG A 45 4.59 -6.63 -8.64
C ARG A 45 3.38 -7.57 -8.62
N GLY A 46 2.36 -7.25 -9.41
CA GLY A 46 1.12 -8.01 -9.41
C GLY A 46 0.40 -7.88 -8.08
N VAL A 47 0.32 -8.96 -7.31
CA VAL A 47 -0.27 -8.97 -5.98
C VAL A 47 0.79 -8.98 -4.87
N HIS A 48 2.07 -8.98 -5.23
CA HIS A 48 3.17 -9.04 -4.29
C HIS A 48 3.65 -7.64 -3.92
N ILE A 49 3.66 -7.36 -2.62
CA ILE A 49 4.10 -6.09 -2.04
C ILE A 49 5.42 -6.34 -1.31
N TYR A 50 6.46 -5.60 -1.66
CA TYR A 50 7.79 -5.74 -1.06
C TYR A 50 8.14 -4.46 -0.32
N PHE A 51 8.54 -4.58 0.95
CA PHE A 51 9.04 -3.46 1.75
C PHE A 51 10.46 -3.73 2.22
N ARG A 52 11.28 -2.68 2.26
CA ARG A 52 12.60 -2.77 2.88
C ARG A 52 12.44 -2.99 4.38
N ALA A 53 13.45 -3.62 4.98
CA ALA A 53 13.45 -3.89 6.42
C ALA A 53 13.27 -2.58 7.20
N GLY A 54 12.40 -2.60 8.20
CA GLY A 54 12.18 -1.47 9.10
C GLY A 54 11.29 -0.37 8.54
N VAL A 55 10.79 -0.49 7.31
CA VAL A 55 9.95 0.54 6.69
C VAL A 55 8.49 0.40 7.11
N TYR A 56 7.98 -0.81 7.12
CA TYR A 56 6.55 -1.05 7.37
C TYR A 56 6.30 -1.39 8.84
N ASP A 57 5.38 -0.66 9.45
CA ASP A 57 4.89 -0.95 10.81
C ASP A 57 3.37 -0.89 10.80
N SER A 58 2.74 -2.05 10.96
CA SER A 58 1.28 -2.19 10.95
C SER A 58 0.60 -1.52 12.15
N LYS A 59 1.35 -1.11 13.15
CA LYS A 59 0.84 -0.49 14.37
C LYS A 59 0.78 1.03 14.29
N THR A 60 1.21 1.63 13.20
CA THR A 60 1.20 3.08 13.01
C THR A 60 0.23 3.46 11.90
N ALA A 61 -0.34 4.68 12.00
CA ALA A 61 -1.19 5.21 10.95
C ALA A 61 -0.41 5.37 9.64
N GLU A 62 0.84 5.84 9.75
CA GLU A 62 1.73 5.99 8.61
C GLU A 62 2.01 4.65 7.92
N GLY A 63 2.23 3.60 8.72
CA GLY A 63 2.46 2.25 8.17
C GLY A 63 1.25 1.72 7.42
N ILE A 64 0.06 1.83 8.00
CA ILE A 64 -1.17 1.40 7.34
C ILE A 64 -1.44 2.22 6.07
N ALA A 65 -1.19 3.53 6.12
CA ALA A 65 -1.35 4.39 4.94
C ALA A 65 -0.38 3.99 3.84
N LEU A 66 0.87 3.66 4.19
CA LEU A 66 1.86 3.17 3.22
C LEU A 66 1.42 1.84 2.61
N LEU A 67 0.92 0.92 3.41
CA LEU A 67 0.35 -0.33 2.92
C LEU A 67 -0.81 -0.06 1.96
N GLY A 68 -1.66 0.91 2.28
CA GLY A 68 -2.75 1.33 1.40
C GLY A 68 -2.26 1.86 0.05
N HIS A 69 -1.17 2.63 0.05
CA HIS A 69 -0.54 3.09 -1.19
C HIS A 69 -0.16 1.89 -2.06
N GLU A 70 0.51 0.90 -1.47
CA GLU A 70 0.93 -0.28 -2.21
C GLU A 70 -0.25 -1.15 -2.64
N LEU A 71 -1.29 -1.25 -1.82
CA LEU A 71 -2.52 -1.97 -2.18
C LEU A 71 -3.26 -1.30 -3.34
N ALA A 72 -3.16 0.03 -3.46
CA ALA A 72 -3.72 0.72 -4.62
C ALA A 72 -3.08 0.21 -5.90
N HIS A 73 -1.77 -0.06 -5.89
CA HIS A 73 -1.09 -0.65 -7.04
C HIS A 73 -1.54 -2.10 -7.27
N VAL A 74 -1.76 -2.88 -6.22
CA VAL A 74 -2.33 -4.23 -6.37
C VAL A 74 -3.68 -4.16 -7.06
N ALA A 75 -4.55 -3.26 -6.63
CA ALA A 75 -5.86 -3.07 -7.24
C ALA A 75 -5.74 -2.65 -8.71
N GLN A 76 -4.78 -1.77 -9.01
CA GLN A 76 -4.50 -1.34 -10.39
C GLN A 76 -4.06 -2.51 -11.27
N TYR A 77 -3.16 -3.37 -10.77
CA TYR A 77 -2.75 -4.56 -11.50
C TYR A 77 -3.93 -5.49 -11.76
N ARG A 78 -4.78 -5.69 -10.77
CA ARG A 78 -5.95 -6.55 -10.94
C ARG A 78 -7.00 -5.95 -11.86
N SER A 79 -7.02 -4.63 -12.01
CA SER A 79 -7.95 -3.91 -12.89
C SER A 79 -7.43 -3.73 -14.31
N GLY A 80 -6.27 -4.29 -14.62
CA GLY A 80 -5.72 -4.28 -15.97
C GLY A 80 -4.48 -3.42 -16.18
N MET A 81 -3.94 -2.78 -15.13
CA MET A 81 -2.64 -2.13 -15.24
C MET A 81 -1.60 -3.21 -15.48
N THR A 82 -0.70 -2.95 -16.43
CA THR A 82 0.46 -3.81 -16.67
C THR A 82 1.72 -3.01 -16.39
N ALA A 83 2.84 -3.69 -16.20
CA ALA A 83 4.13 -3.01 -16.05
C ALA A 83 4.37 -2.06 -17.24
N TRP A 84 3.95 -2.45 -18.44
CA TRP A 84 4.07 -1.62 -19.63
C TRP A 84 3.21 -0.35 -19.53
N ARG A 85 1.96 -0.48 -19.09
CA ARG A 85 1.07 0.69 -18.92
C ARG A 85 1.60 1.65 -17.89
N TYR A 86 2.10 1.11 -16.77
CA TYR A 86 2.73 1.91 -15.73
C TYR A 86 3.93 2.68 -16.28
N LEU A 87 4.83 1.98 -16.97
CA LEU A 87 6.05 2.57 -17.50
C LEU A 87 5.71 3.68 -18.50
N ARG A 88 4.75 3.44 -19.39
CA ARG A 88 4.34 4.44 -20.39
C ARG A 88 3.78 5.69 -19.72
N SER A 89 3.01 5.52 -18.65
CA SER A 89 2.48 6.64 -17.88
C SER A 89 3.59 7.40 -17.15
N ALA A 90 4.58 6.70 -16.65
CA ALA A 90 5.69 7.28 -15.87
C ALA A 90 6.68 8.06 -16.75
N ILE A 91 6.72 7.83 -18.06
CA ILE A 91 7.60 8.58 -18.98
C ILE A 91 7.34 10.09 -18.90
N TRP A 92 6.11 10.50 -18.62
CA TRP A 92 5.72 11.91 -18.49
C TRP A 92 6.07 12.52 -17.14
N GLY A 93 6.78 11.77 -16.29
CA GLY A 93 7.21 12.22 -14.96
C GLY A 93 6.51 11.45 -13.85
N TYR A 94 7.28 11.05 -12.85
CA TYR A 94 6.79 10.22 -11.74
C TYR A 94 5.58 10.85 -11.05
N HIS A 95 5.64 12.16 -10.78
CA HIS A 95 4.57 12.86 -10.08
C HIS A 95 3.31 13.06 -10.94
N ARG A 96 3.42 12.88 -12.25
CA ARG A 96 2.29 13.00 -13.18
C ARG A 96 1.70 11.66 -13.55
N CYS A 97 2.33 10.57 -13.13
CA CYS A 97 1.82 9.24 -13.37
C CYS A 97 0.47 9.07 -12.69
N LYS A 98 -0.57 8.76 -13.48
CA LYS A 98 -1.93 8.65 -12.94
C LYS A 98 -2.05 7.55 -11.89
N TYR A 99 -1.27 6.48 -12.02
CA TYR A 99 -1.29 5.37 -11.08
C TYR A 99 -0.70 5.76 -9.73
N GLU A 100 0.39 6.53 -9.75
CA GLU A 100 1.00 7.03 -8.52
C GLU A 100 0.13 8.10 -7.86
N ARG A 101 -0.47 8.99 -8.64
CA ARG A 101 -1.36 10.00 -8.07
C ARG A 101 -2.55 9.36 -7.37
N ALA A 102 -3.14 8.32 -7.95
CA ALA A 102 -4.24 7.59 -7.32
C ALA A 102 -3.78 6.93 -6.03
N ALA A 103 -2.60 6.31 -6.02
CA ALA A 103 -2.05 5.65 -4.84
C ALA A 103 -1.75 6.67 -3.72
N PHE A 104 -1.16 7.82 -4.05
CA PHE A 104 -0.90 8.87 -3.06
C PHE A 104 -2.20 9.46 -2.50
N ALA A 105 -3.24 9.60 -3.33
CA ALA A 105 -4.53 10.10 -2.87
C ALA A 105 -5.17 9.15 -1.85
N VAL A 106 -5.11 7.84 -2.11
CA VAL A 106 -5.62 6.83 -1.17
C VAL A 106 -4.80 6.86 0.13
N GLN A 107 -3.46 6.93 0.01
CA GLN A 107 -2.58 7.01 1.17
C GLN A 107 -2.91 8.21 2.06
N ALA A 108 -3.08 9.38 1.45
CA ALA A 108 -3.41 10.61 2.18
C ALA A 108 -4.75 10.49 2.89
N ARG A 109 -5.75 9.90 2.23
CA ARG A 109 -7.07 9.70 2.82
C ARG A 109 -7.03 8.75 4.01
N ILE A 110 -6.33 7.63 3.87
CA ILE A 110 -6.18 6.66 4.96
C ILE A 110 -5.49 7.32 6.15
N LEU A 111 -4.41 8.04 5.89
CA LEU A 111 -3.66 8.71 6.96
C LEU A 111 -4.54 9.74 7.68
N GLN A 112 -5.30 10.52 6.93
CA GLN A 112 -6.22 11.50 7.51
C GLN A 112 -7.29 10.81 8.35
N ASP A 113 -7.92 9.76 7.84
CA ASP A 113 -8.99 9.04 8.54
C ASP A 113 -8.47 8.42 9.84
N LEU A 114 -7.27 7.85 9.83
CA LEU A 114 -6.69 7.22 11.02
C LEU A 114 -6.21 8.24 12.06
N LYS A 115 -5.86 9.44 11.65
CA LYS A 115 -5.39 10.50 12.54
C LYS A 115 -6.51 11.40 13.06
N CYS A 116 -7.68 11.40 12.42
CA CYS A 116 -8.83 12.16 12.90
C CYS A 116 -9.41 11.50 14.14
N GLY A 117 -9.49 12.25 15.26
CA GLY A 117 -9.89 11.69 16.53
C GLY A 117 -11.25 11.00 16.52
N ASP A 118 -12.24 11.61 15.86
CA ASP A 118 -13.60 11.08 15.80
C ASP A 118 -13.74 9.82 14.98
N HIS A 119 -12.74 9.53 14.16
CA HIS A 119 -12.75 8.38 13.27
C HIS A 119 -11.72 7.33 13.68
N ASN A 120 -11.05 7.52 14.81
CA ASN A 120 -10.09 6.55 15.30
C ASN A 120 -10.81 5.25 15.65
N PRO A 121 -10.46 4.14 15.02
CA PRO A 121 -11.03 2.84 15.38
C PRO A 121 -10.58 2.47 16.79
N ALA A 122 -11.38 1.62 17.44
CA ALA A 122 -11.10 1.22 18.82
C ALA A 122 -9.71 0.57 18.96
N TRP A 123 -9.25 -0.15 17.93
CA TRP A 123 -7.92 -0.75 17.96
C TRP A 123 -6.81 0.30 18.05
N LEU A 124 -6.97 1.44 17.39
CA LEU A 124 -5.97 2.49 17.42
C LEU A 124 -5.85 3.06 18.84
N ARG A 125 -6.98 3.25 19.50
CA ARG A 125 -6.98 3.72 20.90
C ARG A 125 -6.33 2.71 21.84
N ARG A 126 -6.43 1.42 21.54
CA ARG A 126 -5.81 0.37 22.36
C ARG A 126 -4.32 0.20 22.12
N ASN A 127 -3.85 0.55 20.91
CA ASN A 127 -2.48 0.30 20.49
C ASN A 127 -1.59 1.53 20.46
N VAL A 128 -2.11 2.66 20.87
CA VAL A 128 -1.37 3.93 20.89
C VAL A 128 -0.95 4.31 22.30
#